data_012c67240dad670b22e440c8c292569a
#
_entry.id   012c67240dad670b22e440c8c292569a
#
_cell.length_a   1.000
_cell.length_b   1.000
_cell.length_c   1.000
_cell.angle_alpha   90.00
_cell.angle_beta   90.00
_cell.angle_gamma   90.00
#
_symmetry.space_group_name_H-M   'P 1'
#
loop_
_entity.id
_entity.type
_entity.pdbx_description
1 polymer ?
#
loop_
_entity_poly.entity_id
_entity_poly.type
_entity_poly.pdbx_seq_one_letter_code
_entity_poly.pdbx_strand_id
1 'polypeptide(L)'
;MTAVISLKNLVFSAASAALVVLLSVAVHADGAYNVYFGGTSRSLPIYSVAREDKAVSITFDCAWGTDHTDDILQALAQYSVRATFFTVEFWTEKYPEYIAKISQAGHEIGTHSKTHSHMSKQGAEEIMAELESSSAAISGVTGKAVELFRAPFGDYDDELINTARGMGLYTIQWDVD
;
A
#
# COMPACT_ATOMS: atom_id res chain seq x y z
N MET A 1 -4.61 65.90 -22.38
CA MET A 1 -4.62 64.80 -23.35
C MET A 1 -5.64 63.76 -22.89
N THR A 2 -6.79 63.67 -23.49
CA THR A 2 -7.82 62.67 -23.19
C THR A 2 -7.54 61.45 -24.05
N ALA A 3 -7.15 60.34 -23.42
CA ALA A 3 -6.96 59.10 -24.14
C ALA A 3 -8.33 58.52 -24.54
N VAL A 4 -8.59 58.42 -25.83
CA VAL A 4 -9.79 57.80 -26.37
C VAL A 4 -9.53 56.31 -26.50
N ILE A 5 -10.08 55.54 -25.58
CA ILE A 5 -10.02 54.06 -25.64
C ILE A 5 -11.09 53.61 -26.61
N SER A 6 -10.74 52.86 -27.67
CA SER A 6 -11.71 52.33 -28.62
C SER A 6 -12.58 51.24 -27.93
N LEU A 7 -13.88 51.22 -28.30
CA LEU A 7 -14.84 50.23 -27.78
C LEU A 7 -14.33 48.79 -27.97
N LYS A 8 -13.65 48.53 -29.09
CA LYS A 8 -13.03 47.21 -29.37
C LYS A 8 -11.99 46.82 -28.31
N ASN A 9 -11.12 47.75 -27.94
CA ASN A 9 -10.09 47.50 -26.93
C ASN A 9 -10.70 47.28 -25.55
N LEU A 10 -11.77 48.00 -25.20
CA LEU A 10 -12.51 47.79 -23.97
C LEU A 10 -13.15 46.43 -23.89
N VAL A 11 -13.80 46.00 -24.98
CA VAL A 11 -14.42 44.64 -25.08
C VAL A 11 -13.37 43.53 -25.00
N PHE A 12 -12.24 43.69 -25.70
CA PHE A 12 -11.14 42.73 -25.62
C PHE A 12 -10.55 42.62 -24.21
N SER A 13 -10.34 43.74 -23.52
CA SER A 13 -9.84 43.73 -22.16
C SER A 13 -10.82 43.10 -21.18
N ALA A 14 -12.10 43.39 -21.32
CA ALA A 14 -13.15 42.78 -20.49
C ALA A 14 -13.27 41.26 -20.72
N ALA A 15 -13.20 40.83 -22.00
CA ALA A 15 -13.24 39.40 -22.35
C ALA A 15 -11.99 38.66 -21.81
N SER A 16 -10.81 39.24 -21.91
CA SER A 16 -9.57 38.67 -21.35
C SER A 16 -9.62 38.57 -19.85
N ALA A 17 -10.11 39.58 -19.13
CA ALA A 17 -10.27 39.58 -17.69
C ALA A 17 -11.29 38.47 -17.25
N ALA A 18 -12.42 38.39 -17.96
CA ALA A 18 -13.42 37.32 -17.69
C ALA A 18 -12.85 35.95 -17.91
N LEU A 19 -12.03 35.73 -18.95
CA LEU A 19 -11.38 34.44 -19.22
C LEU A 19 -10.38 34.08 -18.12
N VAL A 20 -9.59 35.02 -17.63
CA VAL A 20 -8.66 34.79 -16.52
C VAL A 20 -9.40 34.43 -15.25
N VAL A 21 -10.51 35.09 -14.94
CA VAL A 21 -11.34 34.77 -13.76
C VAL A 21 -11.97 33.38 -13.90
N LEU A 22 -12.50 33.05 -15.08
CA LEU A 22 -13.05 31.71 -15.35
C LEU A 22 -12.01 30.62 -15.22
N LEU A 23 -10.80 30.84 -15.73
CA LEU A 23 -9.68 29.90 -15.59
C LEU A 23 -9.23 29.76 -14.13
N SER A 24 -9.18 30.87 -13.38
CA SER A 24 -8.80 30.80 -11.95
C SER A 24 -9.86 30.10 -11.11
N VAL A 25 -11.15 30.30 -11.39
CA VAL A 25 -12.25 29.57 -10.72
C VAL A 25 -12.20 28.07 -11.07
N ALA A 26 -11.93 27.73 -12.35
CA ALA A 26 -11.80 26.36 -12.78
C ALA A 26 -10.63 25.63 -12.12
N VAL A 27 -9.50 26.33 -11.91
CA VAL A 27 -8.31 25.76 -11.24
C VAL A 27 -8.51 25.57 -9.73
N HIS A 28 -9.36 26.38 -9.10
CA HIS A 28 -9.65 26.29 -7.66
C HIS A 28 -10.88 25.44 -7.32
N ALA A 29 -11.64 24.98 -8.32
CA ALA A 29 -12.72 24.05 -8.11
C ALA A 29 -12.15 22.62 -7.98
N ASP A 30 -12.25 22.00 -6.81
CA ASP A 30 -11.71 20.65 -6.51
C ASP A 30 -12.10 19.57 -7.56
N GLY A 31 -13.24 19.76 -8.22
CA GLY A 31 -13.66 18.92 -9.33
C GLY A 31 -12.93 19.16 -10.66
N ALA A 32 -12.41 20.34 -10.92
CA ALA A 32 -11.75 20.68 -12.18
C ALA A 32 -10.31 20.16 -12.25
N TYR A 33 -9.65 20.00 -11.10
CA TYR A 33 -8.30 19.45 -11.03
C TYR A 33 -8.25 18.02 -11.60
N ASN A 34 -9.22 17.22 -11.25
CA ASN A 34 -9.33 15.83 -11.74
C ASN A 34 -9.69 15.72 -13.23
N VAL A 35 -10.39 16.70 -13.79
CA VAL A 35 -10.78 16.70 -15.20
C VAL A 35 -9.68 17.24 -16.11
N TYR A 36 -8.92 18.25 -15.67
CA TYR A 36 -7.90 18.90 -16.50
C TYR A 36 -6.54 18.20 -16.50
N PHE A 37 -6.17 17.57 -15.40
CA PHE A 37 -4.85 16.92 -15.27
C PHE A 37 -4.88 15.41 -15.42
N GLY A 38 -6.07 14.80 -15.59
CA GLY A 38 -6.20 13.35 -15.81
C GLY A 38 -5.48 12.53 -14.73
N GLY A 39 -5.28 13.12 -13.55
CA GLY A 39 -4.61 12.46 -12.45
C GLY A 39 -5.54 11.40 -11.87
N THR A 40 -5.53 10.21 -12.45
CA THR A 40 -5.88 9.00 -11.71
C THR A 40 -4.93 8.99 -10.52
N SER A 41 -5.44 9.30 -9.33
CA SER A 41 -4.64 9.16 -8.12
C SER A 41 -4.27 7.69 -8.03
N ARG A 42 -2.99 7.40 -8.30
CA ARG A 42 -2.49 6.02 -8.23
C ARG A 42 -2.64 5.53 -6.79
N SER A 43 -3.21 4.35 -6.64
CA SER A 43 -3.25 3.68 -5.35
C SER A 43 -1.84 3.32 -4.92
N LEU A 44 -1.45 3.72 -3.71
CA LEU A 44 -0.12 3.44 -3.18
C LEU A 44 -0.23 2.54 -1.95
N PRO A 45 0.71 1.61 -1.77
CA PRO A 45 0.86 0.89 -0.51
C PRO A 45 1.42 1.82 0.58
N ILE A 46 1.40 1.37 1.80
CA ILE A 46 1.96 2.09 2.94
C ILE A 46 3.46 1.80 2.99
N TYR A 47 4.28 2.82 2.75
CA TYR A 47 5.74 2.77 2.87
C TYR A 47 6.22 3.18 4.26
N SER A 48 5.55 4.16 4.83
CA SER A 48 5.89 4.72 6.13
C SER A 48 4.65 5.29 6.82
N VAL A 49 4.76 5.48 8.13
CA VAL A 49 3.73 6.12 8.95
C VAL A 49 4.27 7.46 9.43
N ALA A 50 3.48 8.53 9.27
CA ALA A 50 3.84 9.85 9.75
C ALA A 50 3.90 9.84 11.30
N ARG A 51 5.12 9.98 11.84
CA ARG A 51 5.43 9.99 13.28
C ARG A 51 6.43 11.09 13.58
N GLU A 52 6.35 11.64 14.81
CA GLU A 52 7.31 12.65 15.28
C GLU A 52 8.51 12.02 16.01
N ASP A 53 8.38 10.80 16.49
CA ASP A 53 9.43 10.05 17.16
C ASP A 53 10.33 9.28 16.15
N LYS A 54 11.55 8.99 16.58
CA LYS A 54 12.53 8.22 15.79
C LYS A 54 12.25 6.72 15.94
N ALA A 55 11.18 6.23 15.28
CA ALA A 55 10.82 4.82 15.28
C ALA A 55 10.99 4.22 13.87
N VAL A 56 11.39 2.95 13.82
CA VAL A 56 11.43 2.13 12.61
C VAL A 56 10.61 0.87 12.83
N SER A 57 10.05 0.32 11.76
CA SER A 57 9.40 -0.98 11.77
C SER A 57 10.28 -1.98 11.05
N ILE A 58 10.59 -3.11 11.72
CA ILE A 58 11.37 -4.20 11.13
C ILE A 58 10.39 -5.23 10.59
N THR A 59 10.62 -5.67 9.36
CA THR A 59 9.79 -6.68 8.69
C THR A 59 10.65 -7.74 8.03
N PHE A 60 10.10 -8.95 7.90
CA PHE A 60 10.74 -10.08 7.26
C PHE A 60 9.78 -10.73 6.27
N ASP A 61 10.27 -11.02 5.06
CA ASP A 61 9.52 -11.77 4.06
C ASP A 61 9.97 -13.23 4.08
N CYS A 62 9.04 -14.14 4.37
CA CYS A 62 9.30 -15.56 4.60
C CYS A 62 8.74 -16.39 3.45
N ALA A 63 9.64 -16.78 2.53
CA ALA A 63 9.31 -17.64 1.38
C ALA A 63 10.15 -18.92 1.33
N TRP A 64 11.41 -18.89 1.82
CA TRP A 64 12.36 -19.98 1.65
C TRP A 64 13.03 -20.36 2.95
N GLY A 65 12.88 -21.66 3.34
CA GLY A 65 13.58 -22.21 4.48
C GLY A 65 13.22 -21.59 5.84
N THR A 66 13.85 -22.11 6.90
CA THR A 66 13.69 -21.64 8.28
C THR A 66 15.02 -21.53 9.01
N ASP A 67 16.15 -21.67 8.30
CA ASP A 67 17.48 -21.84 8.86
C ASP A 67 17.88 -20.72 9.82
N HIS A 68 17.36 -19.51 9.62
CA HIS A 68 17.67 -18.34 10.44
C HIS A 68 16.48 -17.85 11.29
N THR A 69 15.32 -18.52 11.21
CA THR A 69 14.13 -18.02 11.90
C THR A 69 14.29 -18.04 13.41
N ASP A 70 14.88 -19.07 13.99
CA ASP A 70 15.13 -19.14 15.43
C ASP A 70 16.15 -18.09 15.89
N ASP A 71 17.20 -17.83 15.12
CA ASP A 71 18.21 -16.81 15.42
C ASP A 71 17.60 -15.40 15.39
N ILE A 72 16.73 -15.13 14.39
CA ILE A 72 15.99 -13.87 14.27
C ILE A 72 15.08 -13.68 15.49
N LEU A 73 14.29 -14.69 15.84
CA LEU A 73 13.40 -14.62 17.01
C LEU A 73 14.16 -14.42 18.31
N GLN A 74 15.32 -15.07 18.47
CA GLN A 74 16.19 -14.89 19.63
C GLN A 74 16.74 -13.46 19.70
N ALA A 75 17.22 -12.91 18.57
CA ALA A 75 17.71 -11.54 18.50
C ALA A 75 16.60 -10.52 18.83
N LEU A 76 15.41 -10.67 18.25
CA LEU A 76 14.26 -9.81 18.55
C LEU A 76 13.88 -9.87 20.03
N ALA A 77 13.88 -11.05 20.63
CA ALA A 77 13.59 -11.23 22.06
C ALA A 77 14.67 -10.58 22.95
N GLN A 78 15.95 -10.74 22.62
CA GLN A 78 17.07 -10.15 23.34
C GLN A 78 16.95 -8.63 23.45
N TYR A 79 16.50 -7.96 22.39
CA TYR A 79 16.33 -6.51 22.36
C TYR A 79 14.90 -6.04 22.65
N SER A 80 14.00 -6.96 23.01
CA SER A 80 12.57 -6.67 23.25
C SER A 80 11.89 -5.95 22.07
N VAL A 81 12.27 -6.33 20.85
CA VAL A 81 11.75 -5.75 19.60
C VAL A 81 10.59 -6.60 19.06
N ARG A 82 9.54 -5.94 18.59
CA ARG A 82 8.47 -6.57 17.82
C ARG A 82 8.72 -6.32 16.35
N ALA A 83 8.39 -7.31 15.52
CA ALA A 83 8.54 -7.26 14.08
C ALA A 83 7.27 -7.79 13.40
N THR A 84 7.15 -7.56 12.11
CA THR A 84 6.10 -8.14 11.26
C THR A 84 6.73 -9.15 10.30
N PHE A 85 6.13 -10.32 10.18
CA PHE A 85 6.56 -11.38 9.26
C PHE A 85 5.51 -11.54 8.17
N PHE A 86 5.88 -11.35 6.91
CA PHE A 86 5.02 -11.59 5.77
C PHE A 86 5.33 -12.98 5.22
N THR A 87 4.37 -13.90 5.32
CA THR A 87 4.61 -15.31 5.01
C THR A 87 3.83 -15.75 3.78
N VAL A 88 4.50 -16.47 2.87
CA VAL A 88 3.85 -17.12 1.73
C VAL A 88 3.08 -18.35 2.23
N GLU A 89 1.95 -18.69 1.58
CA GLU A 89 1.11 -19.82 2.01
C GLU A 89 1.89 -21.13 2.07
N PHE A 90 2.65 -21.48 1.03
CA PHE A 90 3.41 -22.73 1.03
C PHE A 90 4.47 -22.81 2.14
N TRP A 91 5.01 -21.67 2.60
CA TRP A 91 5.89 -21.60 3.76
C TRP A 91 5.10 -21.81 5.05
N THR A 92 3.92 -21.18 5.14
CA THR A 92 2.99 -21.32 6.28
C THR A 92 2.54 -22.77 6.46
N GLU A 93 2.16 -23.44 5.37
CA GLU A 93 1.73 -24.84 5.39
C GLU A 93 2.87 -25.82 5.70
N LYS A 94 4.06 -25.52 5.21
CA LYS A 94 5.23 -26.37 5.43
C LYS A 94 5.83 -26.25 6.84
N TYR A 95 5.70 -25.09 7.46
CA TYR A 95 6.33 -24.76 8.74
C TYR A 95 5.33 -24.13 9.74
N PRO A 96 4.17 -24.76 10.01
CA PRO A 96 3.15 -24.18 10.88
C PRO A 96 3.65 -23.96 12.32
N GLU A 97 4.64 -24.73 12.77
CA GLU A 97 5.28 -24.57 14.06
C GLU A 97 6.03 -23.23 14.18
N TYR A 98 6.60 -22.73 13.08
CA TYR A 98 7.26 -21.41 13.07
C TYR A 98 6.23 -20.28 13.04
N ILE A 99 5.11 -20.43 12.34
CA ILE A 99 3.98 -19.51 12.41
C ILE A 99 3.49 -19.37 13.86
N ALA A 100 3.31 -20.51 14.53
CA ALA A 100 2.91 -20.53 15.94
C ALA A 100 3.95 -19.85 16.84
N LYS A 101 5.25 -20.15 16.68
CA LYS A 101 6.35 -19.50 17.43
C LYS A 101 6.35 -17.99 17.25
N ILE A 102 6.28 -17.50 16.01
CA ILE A 102 6.26 -16.08 15.66
C ILE A 102 5.08 -15.39 16.35
N SER A 103 3.88 -15.96 16.22
CA SER A 103 2.66 -15.43 16.83
C SER A 103 2.71 -15.43 18.36
N GLN A 104 3.19 -16.52 18.99
CA GLN A 104 3.31 -16.65 20.44
C GLN A 104 4.36 -15.70 21.02
N ALA A 105 5.44 -15.42 20.28
CA ALA A 105 6.42 -14.42 20.63
C ALA A 105 5.87 -12.98 20.52
N GLY A 106 4.63 -12.81 20.03
CA GLY A 106 3.92 -11.54 19.96
C GLY A 106 4.32 -10.68 18.77
N HIS A 107 4.90 -11.28 17.75
CA HIS A 107 5.12 -10.64 16.47
C HIS A 107 3.83 -10.64 15.65
N GLU A 108 3.74 -9.75 14.68
CA GLU A 108 2.64 -9.68 13.73
C GLU A 108 2.94 -10.56 12.52
N ILE A 109 1.89 -11.15 11.93
CA ILE A 109 2.02 -11.96 10.73
C ILE A 109 1.05 -11.42 9.68
N GLY A 110 1.61 -11.04 8.54
CA GLY A 110 0.88 -10.65 7.34
C GLY A 110 1.01 -11.72 6.25
N THR A 111 0.18 -11.62 5.22
CA THR A 111 0.29 -12.48 4.05
C THR A 111 1.29 -11.92 3.02
N HIS A 112 2.05 -12.84 2.40
CA HIS A 112 2.93 -12.55 1.26
C HIS A 112 2.48 -13.33 0.02
N SER A 113 1.16 -13.43 -0.17
CA SER A 113 0.45 -14.20 -1.19
C SER A 113 0.48 -15.72 -0.98
N LYS A 114 -0.24 -16.43 -1.85
CA LYS A 114 -0.26 -17.90 -1.90
C LYS A 114 0.95 -18.47 -2.61
N THR A 115 1.23 -17.97 -3.82
CA THR A 115 2.18 -18.60 -4.76
C THR A 115 3.47 -17.80 -4.96
N HIS A 116 3.61 -16.62 -4.33
CA HIS A 116 4.72 -15.68 -4.55
C HIS A 116 4.84 -15.28 -6.03
N SER A 117 3.72 -15.04 -6.70
CA SER A 117 3.65 -14.61 -8.10
C SER A 117 3.71 -13.09 -8.26
N HIS A 118 3.90 -12.63 -9.51
CA HIS A 118 3.72 -11.22 -9.87
C HIS A 118 2.23 -10.87 -9.92
N MET A 119 1.67 -10.51 -8.77
CA MET A 119 0.22 -10.30 -8.61
C MET A 119 -0.32 -9.09 -9.37
N SER A 120 0.51 -8.10 -9.72
CA SER A 120 0.13 -6.97 -10.59
C SER A 120 -0.26 -7.41 -12.02
N LYS A 121 -0.02 -8.66 -12.39
CA LYS A 121 -0.39 -9.24 -13.69
C LYS A 121 -1.64 -10.13 -13.62
N GLN A 122 -2.25 -10.23 -12.46
CA GLN A 122 -3.44 -11.03 -12.20
C GLN A 122 -4.69 -10.15 -12.20
N GLY A 123 -5.84 -10.73 -12.53
CA GLY A 123 -7.13 -10.06 -12.37
C GLY A 123 -7.63 -10.13 -10.92
N ALA A 124 -8.63 -9.30 -10.60
CA ALA A 124 -9.17 -9.18 -9.25
C ALA A 124 -9.59 -10.54 -8.62
N GLU A 125 -10.19 -11.44 -9.40
CA GLU A 125 -10.60 -12.76 -8.89
C GLU A 125 -9.40 -13.63 -8.47
N GLU A 126 -8.32 -13.62 -9.26
CA GLU A 126 -7.09 -14.34 -8.94
C GLU A 126 -6.40 -13.75 -7.71
N ILE A 127 -6.34 -12.41 -7.64
CA ILE A 127 -5.80 -11.68 -6.49
C ILE A 127 -6.58 -12.04 -5.22
N MET A 128 -7.92 -12.03 -5.27
CA MET A 128 -8.75 -12.43 -4.12
C MET A 128 -8.46 -13.85 -3.69
N ALA A 129 -8.38 -14.80 -4.61
CA ALA A 129 -8.10 -16.20 -4.31
C ALA A 129 -6.71 -16.39 -3.65
N GLU A 130 -5.68 -15.71 -4.15
CA GLU A 130 -4.33 -15.71 -3.57
C GLU A 130 -4.33 -15.19 -2.12
N LEU A 131 -5.00 -14.06 -1.88
CA LEU A 131 -5.02 -13.41 -0.57
C LEU A 131 -5.92 -14.11 0.43
N GLU A 132 -7.08 -14.61 0.00
CA GLU A 132 -8.00 -15.36 0.87
C GLU A 132 -7.37 -16.67 1.33
N SER A 133 -6.81 -17.46 0.40
CA SER A 133 -6.16 -18.74 0.71
C SER A 133 -5.02 -18.56 1.70
N SER A 134 -4.08 -17.65 1.40
CA SER A 134 -2.91 -17.40 2.25
C SER A 134 -3.27 -16.84 3.62
N SER A 135 -4.27 -15.94 3.69
CA SER A 135 -4.76 -15.42 4.96
C SER A 135 -5.45 -16.50 5.81
N ALA A 136 -6.21 -17.39 5.17
CA ALA A 136 -6.85 -18.52 5.83
C ALA A 136 -5.83 -19.50 6.42
N ALA A 137 -4.74 -19.79 5.69
CA ALA A 137 -3.66 -20.64 6.17
C ALA A 137 -3.00 -20.08 7.45
N ILE A 138 -2.68 -18.79 7.46
CA ILE A 138 -2.11 -18.11 8.63
C ILE A 138 -3.10 -18.09 9.79
N SER A 139 -4.35 -17.73 9.54
CA SER A 139 -5.41 -17.65 10.55
C SER A 139 -5.71 -19.01 11.16
N GLY A 140 -5.64 -20.09 10.36
CA GLY A 140 -5.82 -21.47 10.82
C GLY A 140 -4.81 -21.90 11.87
N VAL A 141 -3.57 -21.39 11.82
CA VAL A 141 -2.52 -21.69 12.80
C VAL A 141 -2.58 -20.73 13.99
N THR A 142 -2.80 -19.43 13.73
CA THR A 142 -2.67 -18.40 14.75
C THR A 142 -3.95 -18.14 15.54
N GLY A 143 -5.12 -18.49 14.97
CA GLY A 143 -6.43 -18.10 15.48
C GLY A 143 -6.73 -16.61 15.37
N LYS A 144 -5.92 -15.84 14.63
CA LYS A 144 -6.04 -14.39 14.47
C LYS A 144 -6.38 -14.04 13.02
N ALA A 145 -7.12 -12.96 12.82
CA ALA A 145 -7.31 -12.39 11.48
C ALA A 145 -5.99 -11.82 10.95
N VAL A 146 -5.80 -11.92 9.63
CA VAL A 146 -4.69 -11.27 8.93
C VAL A 146 -5.18 -9.91 8.42
N GLU A 147 -4.43 -8.85 8.73
CA GLU A 147 -4.78 -7.48 8.34
C GLU A 147 -3.75 -6.87 7.40
N LEU A 148 -2.57 -7.49 7.28
CA LEU A 148 -1.46 -6.96 6.49
C LEU A 148 -1.14 -7.86 5.30
N PHE A 149 -0.86 -7.21 4.18
CA PHE A 149 -0.41 -7.85 2.95
C PHE A 149 0.85 -7.15 2.43
N ARG A 150 1.78 -7.92 1.89
CA ARG A 150 2.91 -7.40 1.12
C ARG A 150 2.97 -8.10 -0.23
N ALA A 151 3.01 -7.30 -1.30
CA ALA A 151 3.10 -7.82 -2.66
C ALA A 151 4.49 -8.46 -2.89
N PRO A 152 4.56 -9.69 -3.43
CA PRO A 152 5.81 -10.27 -3.86
C PRO A 152 6.58 -9.36 -4.83
N PHE A 153 7.91 -9.32 -4.70
CA PHE A 153 8.81 -8.48 -5.50
C PHE A 153 8.57 -6.96 -5.36
N GLY A 154 7.69 -6.52 -4.48
CA GLY A 154 7.25 -5.12 -4.43
C GLY A 154 6.48 -4.69 -5.68
N ASP A 155 5.96 -5.63 -6.44
CA ASP A 155 5.27 -5.42 -7.71
C ASP A 155 3.77 -5.25 -7.46
N TYR A 156 3.25 -4.04 -7.72
CA TYR A 156 1.86 -3.69 -7.46
C TYR A 156 1.30 -2.72 -8.51
N ASP A 157 -0.01 -2.75 -8.66
CA ASP A 157 -0.80 -1.80 -9.42
C ASP A 157 -2.04 -1.38 -8.63
N ASP A 158 -2.89 -0.55 -9.24
CA ASP A 158 -4.10 -0.04 -8.62
C ASP A 158 -5.12 -1.15 -8.35
N GLU A 159 -5.21 -2.15 -9.22
CA GLU A 159 -6.15 -3.26 -9.08
C GLU A 159 -5.78 -4.12 -7.87
N LEU A 160 -4.51 -4.47 -7.72
CA LEU A 160 -4.02 -5.24 -6.57
C LEU A 160 -4.28 -4.52 -5.25
N ILE A 161 -3.90 -3.24 -5.16
CA ILE A 161 -4.08 -2.48 -3.92
C ILE A 161 -5.56 -2.30 -3.57
N ASN A 162 -6.41 -2.00 -4.56
CA ASN A 162 -7.82 -1.78 -4.32
C ASN A 162 -8.55 -3.09 -3.97
N THR A 163 -8.17 -4.20 -4.59
CA THR A 163 -8.69 -5.54 -4.26
C THR A 163 -8.31 -5.93 -2.83
N ALA A 164 -7.03 -5.82 -2.46
CA ALA A 164 -6.58 -6.10 -1.09
C ALA A 164 -7.29 -5.22 -0.06
N ARG A 165 -7.44 -3.92 -0.34
CA ARG A 165 -8.20 -2.99 0.53
C ARG A 165 -9.66 -3.37 0.65
N GLY A 166 -10.30 -3.80 -0.44
CA GLY A 166 -11.68 -4.30 -0.43
C GLY A 166 -11.88 -5.53 0.44
N MET A 167 -10.82 -6.34 0.63
CA MET A 167 -10.78 -7.49 1.54
C MET A 167 -10.42 -7.12 2.98
N GLY A 168 -10.18 -5.84 3.29
CA GLY A 168 -9.76 -5.37 4.61
C GLY A 168 -8.28 -5.51 4.89
N LEU A 169 -7.44 -5.74 3.87
CA LEU A 169 -6.00 -5.85 3.99
C LEU A 169 -5.31 -4.52 3.69
N TYR A 170 -4.37 -4.14 4.53
CA TYR A 170 -3.47 -3.02 4.29
C TYR A 170 -2.23 -3.51 3.53
N THR A 171 -2.00 -2.92 2.35
CA THR A 171 -0.78 -3.24 1.58
C THR A 171 0.40 -2.47 2.14
N ILE A 172 1.40 -3.20 2.64
CA ILE A 172 2.61 -2.67 3.28
C ILE A 172 3.81 -2.88 2.35
N GLN A 173 4.59 -1.84 2.17
CA GLN A 173 5.82 -1.87 1.39
C GLN A 173 7.00 -1.52 2.30
N TRP A 174 8.23 -1.64 1.81
CA TRP A 174 9.44 -1.20 2.50
C TRP A 174 9.95 0.12 1.92
N ASP A 175 10.59 0.91 2.74
CA ASP A 175 11.23 2.17 2.37
C ASP A 175 12.75 1.97 2.22
N VAL A 176 13.30 1.09 3.04
CA VAL A 176 14.72 0.69 3.03
C VAL A 176 14.81 -0.83 3.04
N ASP A 177 15.65 -1.39 2.14
CA ASP A 177 15.94 -2.82 2.01
C ASP A 177 17.38 -3.11 2.47
#